data_7f373899ee39db2822383835d7871375
#
_entry.id   7f373899ee39db2822383835d7871375
#
_cell.length_a   1.000
_cell.length_b   1.000
_cell.length_c   1.000
_cell.angle_alpha   90.00
_cell.angle_beta   90.00
_cell.angle_gamma   90.00
#
_symmetry.space_group_name_H-M   'P 1'
#
loop_
_entity.id
_entity.type
_entity.pdbx_description
1 polymer ?
#
loop_
_entity_poly.entity_id
_entity_poly.type
_entity_poly.pdbx_seq_one_letter_code
_entity_poly.pdbx_strand_id
1 'polypeptide(L)'
;YKNTLRVNAPGELLEGYRNISIYTEPTTITIGGVSVLLLPWICDENYEHTLRTVSESDATVCMGHLELNGFEAHPGHVMDRGMDPTHFSKFKKVFSGHYHMKSSKGNINYLGNPYQLYWNDYGCKRGFHIFDTESLRTTFYRNPFDIFHKLYYNNGVVLPDETELKGAFVKLIVEEKGDYAKFDYAVKQLQDMSLGDLKIVEDLSVESSSDSVLESEDTMTLLDNYIDEIDLKVDKSNVKSVMRSLYMEASEL
;
A
#
# COMPACT_ATOMS: atom_id res chain seq x y z
N TYR A 1 -3.67 -10.32 -8.44
CA TYR A 1 -4.08 -11.67 -8.00
C TYR A 1 -5.29 -12.13 -8.80
N LYS A 2 -5.28 -13.38 -9.27
CA LYS A 2 -6.47 -14.03 -9.80
C LYS A 2 -7.04 -14.91 -8.70
N ASN A 3 -8.33 -14.81 -8.41
CA ASN A 3 -9.02 -15.66 -7.43
C ASN A 3 -9.22 -17.09 -7.97
N THR A 4 -8.11 -17.74 -8.27
CA THR A 4 -8.10 -19.10 -8.85
C THR A 4 -6.77 -19.80 -8.52
N LEU A 5 -6.81 -21.11 -8.38
CA LEU A 5 -5.62 -21.97 -8.22
C LEU A 5 -4.91 -22.30 -9.55
N ARG A 6 -5.49 -21.90 -10.69
CA ARG A 6 -4.97 -22.31 -12.03
C ARG A 6 -3.70 -21.57 -12.44
N VAL A 7 -3.45 -20.38 -11.90
CA VAL A 7 -2.29 -19.57 -12.25
C VAL A 7 -1.61 -19.11 -10.97
N ASN A 8 -0.33 -19.44 -10.85
CA ASN A 8 0.51 -19.11 -9.72
C ASN A 8 1.74 -18.33 -10.23
N ALA A 9 1.74 -17.02 -10.10
CA ALA A 9 2.83 -16.19 -10.59
C ALA A 9 4.20 -16.54 -9.97
N PRO A 10 4.36 -16.81 -8.66
CA PRO A 10 5.62 -17.32 -8.13
C PRO A 10 6.07 -18.62 -8.78
N GLY A 11 5.14 -19.57 -9.06
CA GLY A 11 5.43 -20.81 -9.76
C GLY A 11 6.00 -20.55 -11.15
N GLU A 12 5.28 -19.76 -11.96
CA GLU A 12 5.68 -19.44 -13.33
C GLU A 12 7.03 -18.70 -13.42
N LEU A 13 7.29 -17.81 -12.48
CA LEU A 13 8.48 -16.94 -12.51
C LEU A 13 9.71 -17.55 -11.83
N LEU A 14 9.51 -18.39 -10.80
CA LEU A 14 10.58 -18.80 -9.88
C LEU A 14 10.87 -20.30 -9.86
N GLU A 15 10.09 -21.13 -10.58
CA GLU A 15 10.27 -22.59 -10.60
C GLU A 15 11.67 -23.04 -11.03
N GLY A 16 12.32 -22.26 -11.91
CA GLY A 16 13.68 -22.52 -12.39
C GLY A 16 14.80 -22.31 -11.38
N TYR A 17 14.51 -21.69 -10.23
CA TYR A 17 15.52 -21.35 -9.22
C TYR A 17 15.64 -22.46 -8.16
N ARG A 18 16.79 -23.14 -8.10
CA ARG A 18 17.03 -24.27 -7.17
C ARG A 18 17.07 -23.89 -5.69
N ASN A 19 17.29 -22.63 -5.39
CA ASN A 19 17.38 -22.09 -4.03
C ASN A 19 16.06 -21.46 -3.54
N ILE A 20 14.98 -21.59 -4.31
CA ILE A 20 13.64 -21.09 -3.98
C ILE A 20 12.70 -22.28 -3.85
N SER A 21 12.00 -22.36 -2.72
CA SER A 21 10.92 -23.34 -2.52
C SER A 21 9.57 -22.61 -2.60
N ILE A 22 8.68 -23.11 -3.43
CA ILE A 22 7.35 -22.54 -3.66
C ILE A 22 6.31 -23.48 -3.06
N TYR A 23 5.45 -22.94 -2.20
CA TYR A 23 4.39 -23.69 -1.54
C TYR A 23 3.04 -23.22 -2.07
N THR A 24 2.36 -24.05 -2.82
CA THR A 24 1.05 -23.79 -3.44
C THR A 24 -0.11 -24.25 -2.59
N GLU A 25 0.16 -25.04 -1.56
CA GLU A 25 -0.79 -25.58 -0.60
C GLU A 25 -0.37 -25.20 0.83
N PRO A 26 -1.33 -25.14 1.80
CA PRO A 26 -1.00 -24.94 3.19
C PRO A 26 0.03 -25.94 3.67
N THR A 27 1.21 -25.48 4.05
CA THR A 27 2.35 -26.35 4.36
C THR A 27 3.03 -25.94 5.65
N THR A 28 3.26 -26.89 6.55
CA THR A 28 4.03 -26.63 7.78
C THR A 28 5.49 -26.99 7.56
N ILE A 29 6.37 -26.03 7.84
CA ILE A 29 7.84 -26.20 7.76
C ILE A 29 8.47 -25.83 9.10
N THR A 30 9.74 -26.17 9.27
CA THR A 30 10.52 -25.73 10.45
C THR A 30 11.60 -24.75 10.01
N ILE A 31 11.62 -23.57 10.63
CA ILE A 31 12.62 -22.52 10.40
C ILE A 31 13.26 -22.18 11.75
N GLY A 32 14.58 -22.40 11.89
CA GLY A 32 15.29 -22.08 13.15
C GLY A 32 14.68 -22.72 14.39
N GLY A 33 14.16 -23.96 14.26
CA GLY A 33 13.51 -24.69 15.34
C GLY A 33 12.04 -24.29 15.61
N VAL A 34 11.49 -23.32 14.88
CA VAL A 34 10.10 -22.88 15.01
C VAL A 34 9.24 -23.54 13.92
N SER A 35 8.11 -24.11 14.33
CA SER A 35 7.08 -24.62 13.41
C SER A 35 6.28 -23.45 12.79
N VAL A 36 6.31 -23.35 11.48
CA VAL A 36 5.69 -22.27 10.70
C VAL A 36 4.71 -22.86 9.69
N LEU A 37 3.45 -22.49 9.77
CA LEU A 37 2.44 -22.77 8.77
C LEU A 37 2.53 -21.70 7.68
N LEU A 38 2.88 -22.10 6.46
CA LEU A 38 2.83 -21.26 5.27
C LEU A 38 1.49 -21.42 4.58
N LEU A 39 0.84 -20.31 4.28
CA LEU A 39 -0.45 -20.27 3.58
C LEU A 39 -0.29 -19.62 2.21
N PRO A 40 -0.76 -20.27 1.14
CA PRO A 40 -0.87 -19.63 -0.17
C PRO A 40 -1.96 -18.56 -0.16
N TRP A 41 -2.13 -17.84 -1.27
CA TRP A 41 -3.28 -16.98 -1.47
C TRP A 41 -4.58 -17.77 -1.30
N ILE A 42 -5.50 -17.22 -0.50
CA ILE A 42 -6.77 -17.85 -0.19
C ILE A 42 -7.85 -17.32 -1.15
N CYS A 43 -8.50 -18.24 -1.86
CA CYS A 43 -9.61 -17.97 -2.76
C CYS A 43 -10.72 -19.01 -2.53
N ASP A 44 -11.85 -18.85 -3.20
CA ASP A 44 -13.01 -19.76 -3.01
C ASP A 44 -12.65 -21.24 -3.17
N GLU A 45 -11.75 -21.55 -4.12
CA GLU A 45 -11.36 -22.93 -4.43
C GLU A 45 -10.60 -23.63 -3.29
N ASN A 46 -9.85 -22.89 -2.45
CA ASN A 46 -9.06 -23.45 -1.35
C ASN A 46 -9.50 -23.01 0.05
N TYR A 47 -10.54 -22.17 0.15
CA TYR A 47 -10.97 -21.55 1.39
C TYR A 47 -11.24 -22.56 2.52
N GLU A 48 -12.13 -23.52 2.25
CA GLU A 48 -12.53 -24.53 3.23
C GLU A 48 -11.35 -25.42 3.67
N HIS A 49 -10.52 -25.83 2.70
CA HIS A 49 -9.33 -26.64 2.98
C HIS A 49 -8.33 -25.85 3.83
N THR A 50 -8.08 -24.59 3.48
CA THR A 50 -7.14 -23.74 4.21
C THR A 50 -7.59 -23.48 5.63
N LEU A 51 -8.87 -23.13 5.84
CA LEU A 51 -9.39 -22.89 7.19
C LEU A 51 -9.36 -24.17 8.07
N ARG A 52 -9.64 -25.33 7.49
CA ARG A 52 -9.49 -26.61 8.19
C ARG A 52 -8.04 -26.81 8.62
N THR A 53 -7.09 -26.64 7.71
CA THR A 53 -5.66 -26.76 8.01
C THR A 53 -5.21 -25.76 9.08
N VAL A 54 -5.69 -24.50 9.03
CA VAL A 54 -5.45 -23.50 10.06
C VAL A 54 -5.97 -23.97 11.41
N SER A 55 -7.19 -24.51 11.47
CA SER A 55 -7.80 -24.99 12.74
C SER A 55 -7.10 -26.20 13.34
N GLU A 56 -6.61 -27.11 12.51
CA GLU A 56 -5.94 -28.36 12.90
C GLU A 56 -4.44 -28.19 13.16
N SER A 57 -3.83 -27.10 12.68
CA SER A 57 -2.38 -26.87 12.80
C SER A 57 -1.90 -26.66 14.21
N ASP A 58 -0.80 -27.29 14.60
CA ASP A 58 -0.06 -27.05 15.84
C ASP A 58 1.15 -26.13 15.66
N ALA A 59 1.23 -25.45 14.51
CA ALA A 59 2.32 -24.51 14.24
C ALA A 59 2.35 -23.34 15.23
N THR A 60 3.54 -22.90 15.60
CA THR A 60 3.73 -21.74 16.48
C THR A 60 3.46 -20.43 15.76
N VAL A 61 3.84 -20.35 14.47
CA VAL A 61 3.77 -19.16 13.63
C VAL A 61 2.96 -19.48 12.37
N CYS A 62 2.22 -18.50 11.88
CA CYS A 62 1.57 -18.57 10.57
C CYS A 62 2.09 -17.43 9.69
N MET A 63 2.37 -17.72 8.42
CA MET A 63 2.79 -16.74 7.42
C MET A 63 1.97 -16.91 6.14
N GLY A 64 1.50 -15.79 5.58
CA GLY A 64 0.71 -15.82 4.35
C GLY A 64 0.55 -14.44 3.74
N HIS A 65 -0.27 -14.37 2.70
CA HIS A 65 -0.70 -13.12 2.09
C HIS A 65 -2.21 -13.00 2.30
N LEU A 66 -2.58 -12.53 3.49
CA LEU A 66 -3.93 -12.65 4.03
C LEU A 66 -4.68 -11.33 3.89
N GLU A 67 -5.93 -11.41 3.45
CA GLU A 67 -6.87 -10.29 3.48
C GLU A 67 -7.77 -10.45 4.70
N LEU A 68 -7.47 -9.68 5.76
CA LEU A 68 -8.19 -9.74 7.04
C LEU A 68 -8.93 -8.43 7.31
N ASN A 69 -10.15 -8.51 7.82
CA ASN A 69 -10.89 -7.32 8.24
C ASN A 69 -10.29 -6.67 9.49
N GLY A 70 -10.58 -5.38 9.69
CA GLY A 70 -10.18 -4.62 10.87
C GLY A 70 -8.73 -4.15 10.87
N PHE A 71 -8.01 -4.23 9.74
CA PHE A 71 -6.65 -3.71 9.54
C PHE A 71 -6.63 -2.54 8.56
N GLU A 72 -5.64 -1.68 8.71
CA GLU A 72 -5.46 -0.50 7.88
C GLU A 72 -4.74 -0.88 6.58
N ALA A 73 -5.42 -0.68 5.44
CA ALA A 73 -4.84 -0.91 4.11
C ALA A 73 -4.08 0.32 3.61
N HIS A 74 -4.63 1.52 3.86
CA HIS A 74 -4.05 2.82 3.56
C HIS A 74 -4.20 3.75 4.78
N PRO A 75 -3.44 4.85 4.87
CA PRO A 75 -3.57 5.79 5.97
C PRO A 75 -5.02 6.23 6.22
N GLY A 76 -5.54 5.92 7.41
CA GLY A 76 -6.91 6.26 7.81
C GLY A 76 -8.01 5.35 7.24
N HIS A 77 -7.69 4.36 6.40
CA HIS A 77 -8.67 3.45 5.83
C HIS A 77 -8.55 2.05 6.42
N VAL A 78 -9.47 1.69 7.30
CA VAL A 78 -9.57 0.36 7.90
C VAL A 78 -10.50 -0.50 7.07
N MET A 79 -10.02 -1.67 6.66
CA MET A 79 -10.80 -2.63 5.87
C MET A 79 -11.93 -3.24 6.70
N ASP A 80 -13.14 -3.17 6.20
CA ASP A 80 -14.34 -3.81 6.74
C ASP A 80 -14.61 -5.19 6.10
N ARG A 81 -13.89 -5.49 5.00
CA ARG A 81 -13.97 -6.76 4.26
C ARG A 81 -12.76 -7.64 4.57
N GLY A 82 -12.83 -8.90 4.14
CA GLY A 82 -11.80 -9.90 4.37
C GLY A 82 -12.19 -10.93 5.43
N MET A 83 -11.30 -11.89 5.65
CA MET A 83 -11.52 -12.96 6.61
C MET A 83 -11.51 -12.46 8.06
N ASP A 84 -12.20 -13.18 8.93
CA ASP A 84 -12.18 -12.93 10.36
C ASP A 84 -10.78 -13.26 10.93
N PRO A 85 -10.07 -12.30 11.54
CA PRO A 85 -8.77 -12.52 12.13
C PRO A 85 -8.79 -13.52 13.29
N THR A 86 -9.94 -13.82 13.88
CA THR A 86 -10.08 -14.79 14.98
C THR A 86 -9.67 -16.20 14.59
N HIS A 87 -9.76 -16.58 13.32
CA HIS A 87 -9.27 -17.87 12.82
C HIS A 87 -7.78 -18.10 13.14
N PHE A 88 -7.02 -17.03 13.28
CA PHE A 88 -5.57 -17.05 13.51
C PHE A 88 -5.18 -16.87 14.98
N SER A 89 -6.13 -16.80 15.91
CA SER A 89 -5.88 -16.47 17.33
C SER A 89 -5.00 -17.49 18.05
N LYS A 90 -4.96 -18.75 17.61
CA LYS A 90 -4.16 -19.82 18.21
C LYS A 90 -2.64 -19.67 17.99
N PHE A 91 -2.22 -19.01 16.93
CA PHE A 91 -0.79 -18.82 16.65
C PHE A 91 -0.16 -17.78 17.57
N LYS A 92 1.09 -17.98 17.98
CA LYS A 92 1.83 -16.99 18.76
C LYS A 92 2.14 -15.73 17.94
N LYS A 93 2.40 -15.92 16.65
CA LYS A 93 2.63 -14.84 15.67
C LYS A 93 2.00 -15.19 14.33
N VAL A 94 1.41 -14.18 13.71
CA VAL A 94 0.95 -14.24 12.32
C VAL A 94 1.60 -13.11 11.56
N PHE A 95 2.24 -13.43 10.45
CA PHE A 95 2.83 -12.45 9.54
C PHE A 95 2.10 -12.47 8.21
N SER A 96 1.68 -11.30 7.76
CA SER A 96 0.98 -11.16 6.50
C SER A 96 1.57 -10.06 5.63
N GLY A 97 1.57 -10.29 4.32
CA GLY A 97 1.62 -9.27 3.29
C GLY A 97 0.22 -8.74 2.99
N HIS A 98 -0.07 -8.36 1.75
CA HIS A 98 -1.30 -7.82 1.20
C HIS A 98 -1.46 -6.32 1.48
N TYR A 99 -1.66 -5.89 2.71
CA TYR A 99 -1.74 -4.46 3.02
C TYR A 99 -0.36 -3.82 3.03
N HIS A 100 -0.23 -2.71 2.28
CA HIS A 100 1.04 -2.00 2.14
C HIS A 100 1.43 -1.25 3.41
N MET A 101 0.48 -0.97 4.28
CA MET A 101 0.74 -0.35 5.58
C MET A 101 1.21 -1.37 6.61
N LYS A 102 2.32 -1.04 7.28
CA LYS A 102 2.75 -1.80 8.44
C LYS A 102 1.77 -1.56 9.59
N SER A 103 1.12 -2.62 10.05
CA SER A 103 0.18 -2.56 11.17
C SER A 103 0.22 -3.82 12.00
N SER A 104 -0.20 -3.74 13.26
CA SER A 104 -0.25 -4.90 14.15
C SER A 104 -1.45 -4.81 15.09
N LYS A 105 -2.15 -5.93 15.26
CA LYS A 105 -3.27 -6.05 16.20
C LYS A 105 -3.25 -7.46 16.81
N GLY A 106 -3.08 -7.54 18.13
CA GLY A 106 -2.93 -8.83 18.82
C GLY A 106 -1.66 -9.56 18.37
N ASN A 107 -1.85 -10.80 17.89
CA ASN A 107 -0.77 -11.63 17.36
C ASN A 107 -0.51 -11.46 15.87
N ILE A 108 -1.36 -10.68 15.14
CA ILE A 108 -1.29 -10.49 13.70
C ILE A 108 -0.46 -9.25 13.37
N ASN A 109 0.47 -9.42 12.42
CA ASN A 109 1.39 -8.38 11.98
C ASN A 109 1.39 -8.32 10.44
N TYR A 110 0.87 -7.21 9.90
CA TYR A 110 1.09 -6.84 8.51
C TYR A 110 2.45 -6.17 8.38
N LEU A 111 3.30 -6.71 7.51
CA LEU A 111 4.70 -6.29 7.41
C LEU A 111 4.85 -5.00 6.61
N GLY A 112 3.88 -4.70 5.74
CA GLY A 112 3.96 -3.59 4.81
C GLY A 112 4.98 -3.81 3.69
N ASN A 113 5.17 -2.80 2.86
CA ASN A 113 6.13 -2.85 1.75
C ASN A 113 7.55 -2.51 2.22
N PRO A 114 8.59 -3.13 1.61
CA PRO A 114 9.98 -2.82 1.93
C PRO A 114 10.45 -1.46 1.38
N TYR A 115 9.76 -0.90 0.38
CA TYR A 115 9.98 0.41 -0.23
C TYR A 115 8.66 1.00 -0.71
N GLN A 116 8.65 2.25 -1.10
CA GLN A 116 7.47 2.93 -1.65
C GLN A 116 7.18 2.40 -3.05
N LEU A 117 5.92 2.09 -3.35
CA LEU A 117 5.46 1.59 -4.65
C LEU A 117 4.61 2.62 -5.40
N TYR A 118 3.84 3.43 -4.67
CA TYR A 118 2.89 4.41 -5.21
C TYR A 118 2.99 5.73 -4.46
N TRP A 119 2.45 6.80 -5.04
CA TRP A 119 2.39 8.11 -4.40
C TRP A 119 1.66 8.13 -3.05
N ASN A 120 0.74 7.20 -2.83
CA ASN A 120 0.06 7.01 -1.54
C ASN A 120 1.02 6.55 -0.43
N ASP A 121 2.19 6.04 -0.80
CA ASP A 121 3.23 5.63 0.14
C ASP A 121 4.13 6.80 0.58
N TYR A 122 3.95 8.00 -0.02
CA TYR A 122 4.72 9.18 0.35
C TYR A 122 4.62 9.47 1.85
N GLY A 123 5.76 9.69 2.50
CA GLY A 123 5.85 9.95 3.94
C GLY A 123 5.65 8.71 4.83
N CYS A 124 5.30 7.56 4.27
CA CYS A 124 5.15 6.32 5.02
C CYS A 124 6.52 5.67 5.28
N LYS A 125 6.72 5.20 6.51
CA LYS A 125 7.95 4.46 6.85
C LYS A 125 7.91 3.06 6.28
N ARG A 126 8.69 2.81 5.25
CA ARG A 126 8.86 1.50 4.60
C ARG A 126 10.12 0.81 5.10
N GLY A 127 10.20 -0.52 4.94
CA GLY A 127 11.35 -1.28 5.41
C GLY A 127 11.06 -2.78 5.51
N PHE A 128 11.95 -3.48 6.17
CA PHE A 128 11.85 -4.93 6.37
C PHE A 128 11.91 -5.30 7.86
N HIS A 129 11.60 -6.55 8.13
CA HIS A 129 11.59 -7.07 9.49
C HIS A 129 12.57 -8.23 9.62
N ILE A 130 13.26 -8.28 10.75
CA ILE A 130 13.99 -9.46 11.18
C ILE A 130 13.16 -10.14 12.26
N PHE A 131 12.88 -11.42 12.05
CA PHE A 131 12.19 -12.27 13.02
C PHE A 131 13.20 -13.21 13.68
N ASP A 132 13.32 -13.09 15.00
CA ASP A 132 14.17 -13.95 15.82
C ASP A 132 13.37 -15.18 16.24
N THR A 133 13.79 -16.35 15.80
CA THR A 133 13.07 -17.61 16.03
C THR A 133 13.21 -18.13 17.46
N GLU A 134 14.24 -17.73 18.21
CA GLU A 134 14.42 -18.15 19.59
C GLU A 134 13.50 -17.35 20.54
N SER A 135 13.53 -16.03 20.39
CA SER A 135 12.75 -15.12 21.24
C SER A 135 11.34 -14.82 20.70
N LEU A 136 11.04 -15.18 19.46
CA LEU A 136 9.84 -14.82 18.71
C LEU A 136 9.63 -13.30 18.60
N ARG A 137 10.70 -12.50 18.67
CA ARG A 137 10.67 -11.05 18.54
C ARG A 137 10.85 -10.65 17.10
N THR A 138 10.21 -9.55 16.75
CA THR A 138 10.30 -8.95 15.41
C THR A 138 10.86 -7.55 15.53
N THR A 139 11.93 -7.25 14.78
CA THR A 139 12.55 -5.93 14.74
C THR A 139 12.37 -5.35 13.35
N PHE A 140 11.83 -4.13 13.28
CA PHE A 140 11.66 -3.40 12.03
C PHE A 140 12.89 -2.56 11.72
N TYR A 141 13.37 -2.63 10.49
CA TYR A 141 14.46 -1.81 9.95
C TYR A 141 13.92 -0.93 8.84
N ARG A 142 13.96 0.39 9.06
CA ARG A 142 13.50 1.36 8.07
C ARG A 142 14.42 1.33 6.84
N ASN A 143 13.82 1.33 5.66
CA ASN A 143 14.50 1.66 4.42
C ASN A 143 14.81 3.17 4.42
N PRO A 144 16.07 3.60 4.30
CA PRO A 144 16.42 5.02 4.29
C PRO A 144 16.10 5.70 2.94
N PHE A 145 15.85 4.92 1.89
CA PHE A 145 15.64 5.44 0.53
C PHE A 145 14.16 5.67 0.29
N ASP A 146 13.79 6.93 0.13
CA ASP A 146 12.45 7.31 -0.30
C ASP A 146 12.47 7.50 -1.83
N ILE A 147 11.43 7.01 -2.52
CA ILE A 147 11.31 7.06 -3.98
C ILE A 147 10.52 8.29 -4.40
N PHE A 148 9.53 8.70 -3.58
CA PHE A 148 8.64 9.82 -3.87
C PHE A 148 8.97 11.01 -3.01
N HIS A 149 9.17 12.18 -3.67
CA HIS A 149 9.49 13.44 -3.00
C HIS A 149 8.48 14.53 -3.39
N LYS A 150 8.01 15.29 -2.41
CA LYS A 150 7.22 16.50 -2.62
C LYS A 150 8.07 17.70 -2.23
N LEU A 151 8.27 18.59 -3.18
CA LEU A 151 8.93 19.87 -2.97
C LEU A 151 7.86 20.97 -3.09
N TYR A 152 7.90 21.93 -2.20
CA TYR A 152 6.95 23.04 -2.19
C TYR A 152 7.65 24.31 -2.65
N TYR A 153 7.14 24.92 -3.72
CA TYR A 153 7.63 26.19 -4.23
C TYR A 153 6.74 27.32 -3.76
N ASN A 154 7.31 28.21 -2.92
CA ASN A 154 6.64 29.42 -2.44
C ASN A 154 7.61 30.60 -2.66
N ASN A 155 7.55 31.24 -3.84
CA ASN A 155 8.52 32.23 -4.29
C ASN A 155 9.99 31.79 -4.21
N GLY A 156 10.23 30.52 -4.04
CA GLY A 156 11.50 29.82 -3.93
C GLY A 156 11.30 28.39 -3.43
N VAL A 157 12.32 27.57 -3.59
CA VAL A 157 12.35 26.18 -3.11
C VAL A 157 13.74 25.84 -2.58
N VAL A 158 13.79 25.09 -1.49
CA VAL A 158 15.03 24.46 -1.02
C VAL A 158 15.14 23.11 -1.69
N LEU A 159 16.11 22.97 -2.58
CA LEU A 159 16.37 21.71 -3.27
C LEU A 159 17.20 20.80 -2.34
N PRO A 160 16.78 19.54 -2.17
CA PRO A 160 17.60 18.50 -1.54
C PRO A 160 18.89 18.26 -2.34
N ASP A 161 19.84 17.53 -1.75
CA ASP A 161 21.03 17.11 -2.45
C ASP A 161 20.67 16.23 -3.67
N GLU A 162 21.39 16.39 -4.77
CA GLU A 162 21.14 15.61 -5.99
C GLU A 162 21.20 14.09 -5.74
N THR A 163 22.03 13.66 -4.78
CA THR A 163 22.15 12.23 -4.43
C THR A 163 20.88 11.68 -3.77
N GLU A 164 20.11 12.51 -3.07
CA GLU A 164 18.83 12.13 -2.47
C GLU A 164 17.73 11.99 -3.52
N LEU A 165 17.80 12.80 -4.58
CA LEU A 165 16.80 12.84 -5.63
C LEU A 165 17.12 11.96 -6.83
N LYS A 166 18.30 11.35 -6.88
CA LYS A 166 18.72 10.52 -8.02
C LYS A 166 17.77 9.35 -8.24
N GLY A 167 17.13 9.34 -9.40
CA GLY A 167 16.14 8.31 -9.78
C GLY A 167 14.80 8.44 -9.07
N ALA A 168 14.61 9.46 -8.23
CA ALA A 168 13.37 9.69 -7.51
C ALA A 168 12.27 10.27 -8.40
N PHE A 169 11.02 10.06 -7.99
CA PHE A 169 9.84 10.68 -8.57
C PHE A 169 9.50 11.93 -7.76
N VAL A 170 9.59 13.10 -8.39
CA VAL A 170 9.45 14.39 -7.71
C VAL A 170 8.15 15.08 -8.12
N LYS A 171 7.36 15.55 -7.15
CA LYS A 171 6.29 16.52 -7.36
C LYS A 171 6.73 17.87 -6.84
N LEU A 172 6.81 18.86 -7.73
CA LEU A 172 6.98 20.27 -7.36
C LEU A 172 5.59 20.90 -7.24
N ILE A 173 5.16 21.15 -6.00
CA ILE A 173 3.87 21.76 -5.68
C ILE A 173 4.11 23.27 -5.62
N VAL A 174 3.47 24.01 -6.52
CA VAL A 174 3.62 25.46 -6.64
C VAL A 174 2.50 26.13 -5.85
N GLU A 175 2.85 26.70 -4.70
CA GLU A 175 1.92 27.44 -3.83
C GLU A 175 1.81 28.90 -4.24
N GLU A 176 2.95 29.55 -4.52
CA GLU A 176 3.03 30.95 -4.91
C GLU A 176 4.17 31.18 -5.93
N LYS A 177 3.89 31.94 -6.99
CA LYS A 177 4.77 32.16 -8.15
C LYS A 177 4.88 33.65 -8.47
N GLY A 178 5.48 34.42 -7.56
CA GLY A 178 5.64 35.86 -7.73
C GLY A 178 6.71 36.27 -8.73
N ASP A 179 7.79 35.46 -8.88
CA ASP A 179 8.90 35.71 -9.80
C ASP A 179 9.06 34.51 -10.75
N TYR A 180 8.59 34.67 -11.98
CA TYR A 180 8.65 33.63 -13.01
C TYR A 180 10.09 33.23 -13.38
N ALA A 181 11.03 34.17 -13.39
CA ALA A 181 12.43 33.87 -13.73
C ALA A 181 13.09 32.95 -12.68
N LYS A 182 12.78 33.19 -11.39
CA LYS A 182 13.24 32.30 -10.32
C LYS A 182 12.57 30.93 -10.37
N PHE A 183 11.29 30.88 -10.73
CA PHE A 183 10.57 29.64 -10.89
C PHE A 183 11.18 28.80 -12.02
N ASP A 184 11.37 29.39 -13.22
CA ASP A 184 11.94 28.72 -14.37
C ASP A 184 13.36 28.22 -14.06
N TYR A 185 14.15 29.00 -13.30
CA TYR A 185 15.47 28.58 -12.85
C TYR A 185 15.40 27.34 -11.93
N ALA A 186 14.48 27.33 -10.96
CA ALA A 186 14.31 26.19 -10.05
C ALA A 186 13.85 24.93 -10.80
N VAL A 187 12.91 25.08 -11.75
CA VAL A 187 12.44 23.97 -12.60
C VAL A 187 13.59 23.44 -13.43
N LYS A 188 14.39 24.32 -14.03
CA LYS A 188 15.56 23.91 -14.81
C LYS A 188 16.57 23.16 -13.95
N GLN A 189 16.86 23.61 -12.74
CA GLN A 189 17.75 22.88 -11.83
C GLN A 189 17.25 21.47 -11.56
N LEU A 190 15.94 21.29 -11.32
CA LEU A 190 15.34 19.96 -11.13
C LEU A 190 15.40 19.10 -12.39
N GLN A 191 15.17 19.70 -13.57
CA GLN A 191 15.26 18.98 -14.86
C GLN A 191 16.69 18.53 -15.19
N ASP A 192 17.69 19.31 -14.75
CA ASP A 192 19.10 18.97 -14.94
C ASP A 192 19.58 17.86 -13.97
N MET A 193 18.81 17.55 -12.91
CA MET A 193 19.09 16.43 -12.01
C MET A 193 18.69 15.10 -12.64
N SER A 194 19.33 14.02 -12.22
CA SER A 194 19.05 12.65 -12.68
C SER A 194 17.79 12.09 -11.99
N LEU A 195 16.62 12.75 -12.15
CA LEU A 195 15.34 12.31 -11.60
C LEU A 195 14.76 11.13 -12.39
N GLY A 196 13.93 10.31 -11.75
CA GLY A 196 13.10 9.32 -12.42
C GLY A 196 11.91 9.95 -13.14
N ASP A 197 11.27 10.94 -12.51
CA ASP A 197 10.19 11.76 -13.08
C ASP A 197 10.09 13.10 -12.34
N LEU A 198 9.63 14.15 -13.04
CA LEU A 198 9.32 15.45 -12.45
C LEU A 198 7.92 15.89 -12.87
N LYS A 199 7.01 15.98 -11.90
CA LYS A 199 5.66 16.52 -12.11
C LYS A 199 5.52 17.87 -11.40
N ILE A 200 5.16 18.91 -12.16
CA ILE A 200 4.83 20.22 -11.62
C ILE A 200 3.32 20.25 -11.39
N VAL A 201 2.92 20.60 -10.16
CA VAL A 201 1.51 20.70 -9.74
C VAL A 201 1.29 22.13 -9.28
N GLU A 202 0.51 22.90 -10.04
CA GLU A 202 0.09 24.23 -9.60
C GLU A 202 -1.14 24.07 -8.68
N ASP A 203 -1.00 24.51 -7.45
CA ASP A 203 -2.10 24.53 -6.49
C ASP A 203 -2.99 25.73 -6.80
N LEU A 204 -4.03 25.49 -7.59
CA LEU A 204 -4.99 26.52 -7.98
C LEU A 204 -5.85 27.02 -6.80
N SER A 205 -5.72 26.43 -5.61
CA SER A 205 -6.50 26.84 -4.43
C SER A 205 -6.07 28.19 -3.85
N VAL A 206 -4.88 28.69 -4.21
CA VAL A 206 -4.33 29.95 -3.69
C VAL A 206 -4.73 31.17 -4.54
N GLU A 207 -5.11 31.00 -5.81
CA GLU A 207 -5.49 32.14 -6.68
C GLU A 207 -6.94 32.63 -6.52
N SER A 208 -7.77 32.00 -5.70
CA SER A 208 -9.16 32.42 -5.50
C SER A 208 -9.40 33.18 -4.17
N SER A 209 -8.61 34.22 -3.90
CA SER A 209 -8.95 35.21 -2.89
C SER A 209 -9.77 36.38 -3.46
N SER A 210 -10.79 36.08 -4.27
CA SER A 210 -11.94 36.98 -4.49
C SER A 210 -13.12 36.15 -5.03
N ASP A 211 -14.08 35.91 -4.13
CA ASP A 211 -15.44 35.44 -4.43
C ASP A 211 -15.61 34.14 -5.21
N SER A 212 -15.22 33.05 -4.61
CA SER A 212 -16.03 31.82 -4.50
C SER A 212 -15.23 30.77 -3.74
N VAL A 213 -15.74 30.36 -2.59
CA VAL A 213 -15.29 29.16 -1.86
C VAL A 213 -15.65 27.96 -2.71
N LEU A 214 -14.78 27.58 -3.61
CA LEU A 214 -14.73 26.21 -4.14
C LEU A 214 -13.70 25.49 -3.26
N GLU A 215 -14.19 24.90 -2.17
CA GLU A 215 -13.48 23.83 -1.50
C GLU A 215 -13.04 22.85 -2.60
N SER A 216 -11.77 22.48 -2.63
CA SER A 216 -11.30 21.38 -3.48
C SER A 216 -11.94 20.12 -2.91
N GLU A 217 -13.16 19.83 -3.34
CA GLU A 217 -13.84 18.60 -2.98
C GLU A 217 -12.98 17.45 -3.49
N ASP A 218 -12.65 16.52 -2.61
CA ASP A 218 -12.02 15.26 -2.98
C ASP A 218 -12.82 14.61 -4.13
N THR A 219 -12.13 13.99 -5.08
CA THR A 219 -12.75 13.35 -6.25
C THR A 219 -13.92 12.44 -5.85
N MET A 220 -13.84 11.79 -4.70
CA MET A 220 -14.92 10.96 -4.18
C MET A 220 -16.13 11.78 -3.75
N THR A 221 -15.93 12.93 -3.15
CA THR A 221 -17.00 13.85 -2.78
C THR A 221 -17.71 14.39 -4.03
N LEU A 222 -16.94 14.75 -5.07
CA LEU A 222 -17.51 15.16 -6.36
C LEU A 222 -18.33 14.04 -7.02
N LEU A 223 -17.84 12.80 -6.99
CA LEU A 223 -18.57 11.64 -7.51
C LEU A 223 -19.83 11.35 -6.70
N ASP A 224 -19.78 11.44 -5.39
CA ASP A 224 -20.94 11.24 -4.51
C ASP A 224 -22.01 12.30 -4.75
N ASN A 225 -21.61 13.59 -4.87
CA ASN A 225 -22.51 14.70 -5.20
C ASN A 225 -23.14 14.52 -6.58
N TYR A 226 -22.36 14.13 -7.59
CA TYR A 226 -22.87 13.86 -8.93
C TYR A 226 -23.92 12.74 -8.93
N ILE A 227 -23.68 11.65 -8.18
CA ILE A 227 -24.65 10.56 -8.04
C ILE A 227 -25.93 11.04 -7.35
N ASP A 228 -25.84 11.99 -6.40
CA ASP A 228 -26.99 12.55 -5.73
C ASP A 228 -27.84 13.43 -6.65
N GLU A 229 -27.23 14.10 -7.62
CA GLU A 229 -27.91 15.00 -8.56
C GLU A 229 -28.62 14.25 -9.71
N ILE A 230 -28.09 13.11 -10.16
CA ILE A 230 -28.70 12.37 -11.27
C ILE A 230 -29.90 11.54 -10.84
N ASP A 231 -30.90 11.45 -11.72
CA ASP A 231 -32.07 10.60 -11.51
C ASP A 231 -31.74 9.16 -11.92
N LEU A 232 -31.51 8.29 -10.94
CA LEU A 232 -31.19 6.89 -11.14
C LEU A 232 -32.39 5.99 -10.78
N LYS A 233 -32.63 4.99 -11.63
CA LYS A 233 -33.64 3.94 -11.36
C LYS A 233 -33.18 2.86 -10.36
N VAL A 234 -31.99 3.00 -9.83
CA VAL A 234 -31.34 2.08 -8.88
C VAL A 234 -31.00 2.82 -7.60
N ASP A 235 -30.80 2.07 -6.53
CA ASP A 235 -30.42 2.65 -5.23
C ASP A 235 -29.08 3.38 -5.32
N LYS A 236 -29.09 4.68 -5.07
CA LYS A 236 -27.93 5.56 -5.10
C LYS A 236 -26.83 5.12 -4.11
N SER A 237 -27.21 4.54 -2.97
CA SER A 237 -26.24 4.04 -2.00
C SER A 237 -25.41 2.88 -2.55
N ASN A 238 -26.03 2.00 -3.30
CA ASN A 238 -25.34 0.90 -3.97
C ASN A 238 -24.43 1.41 -5.07
N VAL A 239 -24.87 2.42 -5.84
CA VAL A 239 -24.04 3.04 -6.90
C VAL A 239 -22.82 3.71 -6.30
N LYS A 240 -22.97 4.50 -5.22
CA LYS A 240 -21.85 5.11 -4.49
C LYS A 240 -20.86 4.05 -3.98
N SER A 241 -21.36 2.97 -3.40
CA SER A 241 -20.51 1.88 -2.91
C SER A 241 -19.68 1.24 -4.03
N VAL A 242 -20.31 0.97 -5.19
CA VAL A 242 -19.61 0.42 -6.36
C VAL A 242 -18.59 1.42 -6.93
N MET A 243 -18.97 2.70 -7.06
CA MET A 243 -18.06 3.74 -7.55
C MET A 243 -16.85 3.94 -6.64
N ARG A 244 -17.04 3.91 -5.31
CA ARG A 244 -15.94 3.95 -4.35
C ARG A 244 -15.01 2.76 -4.50
N SER A 245 -15.58 1.55 -4.65
CA SER A 245 -14.78 0.33 -4.87
C SER A 245 -13.95 0.42 -6.16
N LEU A 246 -14.57 0.88 -7.27
CA LEU A 246 -13.88 1.06 -8.55
C LEU A 246 -12.82 2.17 -8.51
N TYR A 247 -13.09 3.27 -7.82
CA TYR A 247 -12.14 4.36 -7.65
C TYR A 247 -10.92 3.90 -6.83
N MET A 248 -11.15 3.15 -5.75
CA MET A 248 -10.07 2.58 -4.96
C MET A 248 -9.23 1.60 -5.78
N GLU A 249 -9.87 0.71 -6.53
CA GLU A 249 -9.19 -0.23 -7.43
C GLU A 249 -8.37 0.49 -8.51
N ALA A 250 -8.93 1.56 -9.11
CA ALA A 250 -8.22 2.38 -10.09
C ALA A 250 -7.07 3.21 -9.48
N SER A 251 -7.16 3.55 -8.20
CA SER A 251 -6.11 4.30 -7.49
C SER A 251 -4.96 3.40 -7.02
N GLU A 252 -5.15 2.08 -7.06
CA GLU A 252 -4.13 1.07 -6.77
C GLU A 252 -3.31 0.67 -8.03
N LEU A 253 -3.74 1.09 -9.22
CA LEU A 253 -3.03 0.91 -10.49
C LEU A 253 -2.13 2.11 -10.81
#